data_0c85fc872b4888f212b724c243da9a22
#
_entry.id   0c85fc872b4888f212b724c243da9a22
#
_cell.length_a   1.000
_cell.length_b   1.000
_cell.length_c   1.000
_cell.angle_alpha   90.00
_cell.angle_beta   90.00
_cell.angle_gamma   90.00
#
_symmetry.space_group_name_H-M   'P 1'
#
loop_
_entity.id
_entity.type
_entity.pdbx_description
1 polymer ?
#
loop_
_entity_poly.entity_id
_entity_poly.type
_entity_poly.pdbx_seq_one_letter_code
_entity_poly.pdbx_strand_id
1 'polypeptide(L)'
;PAFFRRQRQMCIRDRQKRVSFNPVPLEKKVLLHGHCHQKAFGDMSSVEQLLRQIPDLDLDIINSSCCGMAGAFGYEAEHYETSIKMAELDLLPAVRDADKDCLIVADGTSCRHQISDGSQRKALHVVQVLDMVLE
;
A
#
# COMPACT_ATOMS: atom_id res chain seq x y z
N PRO A 1 24.91 15.67 -11.63
CA PRO A 1 24.30 16.04 -12.90
C PRO A 1 23.12 16.97 -12.71
N ALA A 2 22.92 17.93 -13.61
CA ALA A 2 21.91 18.99 -13.52
C ALA A 2 20.46 18.47 -13.43
N PHE A 3 20.18 17.27 -13.94
CA PHE A 3 18.87 16.63 -13.91
C PHE A 3 18.43 16.29 -12.47
N PHE A 4 19.28 15.64 -11.69
CA PHE A 4 18.99 15.32 -10.28
C PHE A 4 18.92 16.57 -9.39
N ARG A 5 19.65 17.62 -9.72
CA ARG A 5 19.55 18.91 -9.03
C ARG A 5 18.21 19.58 -9.24
N ARG A 6 17.65 19.53 -10.46
CA ARG A 6 16.30 20.07 -10.77
C ARG A 6 15.22 19.28 -10.04
N GLN A 7 15.28 17.98 -10.02
CA GLN A 7 14.31 17.14 -9.33
C GLN A 7 14.34 17.37 -7.81
N ARG A 8 15.55 17.49 -7.23
CA ARG A 8 15.72 17.84 -5.82
C ARG A 8 15.17 19.23 -5.50
N GLN A 9 15.37 20.21 -6.38
CA GLN A 9 14.82 21.56 -6.21
C GLN A 9 13.28 21.59 -6.35
N MET A 10 12.70 20.80 -7.24
CA MET A 10 11.25 20.65 -7.36
C MET A 10 10.66 20.05 -6.08
N CYS A 11 11.22 18.97 -5.57
CA CYS A 11 10.76 18.35 -4.32
C CYS A 11 10.88 19.30 -3.10
N ILE A 12 11.95 20.10 -3.03
CA ILE A 12 12.12 21.12 -1.97
C ILE A 12 11.10 22.25 -2.14
N ARG A 13 10.84 22.69 -3.37
CA ARG A 13 9.90 23.73 -3.68
C ARG A 13 8.46 23.32 -3.39
N ASP A 14 8.11 22.08 -3.65
CA ASP A 14 6.80 21.51 -3.34
C ASP A 14 6.59 21.32 -1.83
N ARG A 15 7.64 20.96 -1.09
CA ARG A 15 7.61 20.96 0.38
C ARG A 15 7.44 22.34 0.99
N GLN A 16 7.99 23.39 0.36
CA GLN A 16 7.90 24.76 0.86
C GLN A 16 6.58 25.45 0.48
N LYS A 17 5.99 25.06 -0.65
CA LYS A 17 4.59 25.37 -0.95
C LYS A 17 3.76 24.38 -0.13
N ARG A 18 3.11 24.84 0.91
CA ARG A 18 2.07 24.09 1.60
C ARG A 18 0.96 23.80 0.58
N VAL A 19 1.07 22.66 -0.09
CA VAL A 19 -0.02 22.13 -0.90
C VAL A 19 -1.10 21.75 0.08
N SER A 20 -2.22 22.46 0.06
CA SER A 20 -3.40 22.05 0.82
C SER A 20 -3.95 20.79 0.17
N PHE A 21 -3.89 19.68 0.88
CA PHE A 21 -4.55 18.46 0.48
C PHE A 21 -6.01 18.55 0.92
N ASN A 22 -6.91 18.73 -0.04
CA ASN A 22 -8.35 18.82 0.17
C ASN A 22 -9.02 17.69 -0.62
N PRO A 23 -9.00 16.44 -0.11
CA PRO A 23 -9.59 15.32 -0.81
C PRO A 23 -11.12 15.40 -0.78
N VAL A 24 -11.75 14.95 -1.86
CA VAL A 24 -13.19 14.71 -1.86
C VAL A 24 -13.53 13.47 -1.03
N PRO A 25 -14.73 13.42 -0.42
CA PRO A 25 -15.15 12.25 0.37
C PRO A 25 -15.13 10.96 -0.45
N LEU A 26 -14.68 9.88 0.16
CA LEU A 26 -14.69 8.55 -0.44
C LEU A 26 -15.32 7.55 0.55
N GLU A 27 -16.61 7.27 0.38
CA GLU A 27 -17.36 6.29 1.18
C GLU A 27 -16.93 4.86 0.81
N LYS A 28 -15.73 4.49 1.18
CA LYS A 28 -15.17 3.16 0.94
C LYS A 28 -14.41 2.65 2.15
N LYS A 29 -14.47 1.35 2.33
CA LYS A 29 -13.55 0.67 3.24
C LYS A 29 -12.23 0.42 2.53
N VAL A 30 -11.15 0.71 3.20
CA VAL A 30 -9.78 0.46 2.74
C VAL A 30 -9.10 -0.50 3.70
N LEU A 31 -8.56 -1.57 3.17
CA LEU A 31 -7.74 -2.52 3.90
C LEU A 31 -6.28 -2.31 3.50
N LEU A 32 -5.48 -1.79 4.41
CA LEU A 32 -4.08 -1.42 4.17
C LEU A 32 -3.13 -2.53 4.62
N HIS A 33 -2.30 -3.03 3.70
CA HIS A 33 -1.16 -3.89 4.02
C HIS A 33 0.14 -3.08 3.98
N GLY A 34 0.83 -3.02 5.12
CA GLY A 34 2.15 -2.41 5.22
C GLY A 34 3.25 -3.32 4.68
N HIS A 35 4.08 -2.79 3.80
CA HIS A 35 5.30 -3.47 3.38
C HIS A 35 6.24 -3.66 4.59
N CYS A 36 6.89 -4.83 4.70
CA CYS A 36 7.75 -5.14 5.86
C CYS A 36 8.88 -4.13 6.05
N HIS A 37 9.40 -3.58 4.97
CA HIS A 37 10.42 -2.52 5.01
C HIS A 37 9.87 -1.21 5.60
N GLN A 38 8.66 -0.79 5.23
CA GLN A 38 7.98 0.36 5.82
C GLN A 38 7.74 0.16 7.31
N LYS A 39 7.29 -1.04 7.71
CA LYS A 39 7.08 -1.38 9.13
C LYS A 39 8.38 -1.32 9.93
N ALA A 40 9.49 -1.80 9.37
CA ALA A 40 10.79 -1.80 10.03
C ALA A 40 11.34 -0.39 10.30
N PHE A 41 11.04 0.57 9.43
CA PHE A 41 11.51 1.96 9.54
C PHE A 41 10.45 2.94 10.09
N GLY A 42 9.29 2.46 10.50
CA GLY A 42 8.24 3.30 11.06
C GLY A 42 7.47 4.15 10.05
N ASP A 43 7.64 3.92 8.74
CA ASP A 43 7.05 4.75 7.67
C ASP A 43 5.55 4.50 7.44
N MET A 44 4.96 3.52 8.11
CA MET A 44 3.53 3.23 8.01
C MET A 44 2.66 4.39 8.48
N SER A 45 3.13 5.14 9.47
CA SER A 45 2.38 6.26 10.03
C SER A 45 2.06 7.35 9.02
N SER A 46 2.96 7.60 8.07
CA SER A 46 2.77 8.62 7.03
C SER A 46 1.66 8.24 6.04
N VAL A 47 1.63 6.98 5.60
CA VAL A 47 0.59 6.46 4.71
C VAL A 47 -0.76 6.42 5.41
N GLU A 48 -0.79 5.94 6.65
CA GLU A 48 -1.99 5.90 7.48
C GLU A 48 -2.56 7.32 7.72
N GLN A 49 -1.72 8.26 8.14
CA GLN A 49 -2.12 9.65 8.35
C GLN A 49 -2.67 10.30 7.09
N LEU A 50 -2.09 9.99 5.93
CA LEU A 50 -2.53 10.51 4.66
C LEU A 50 -3.91 9.96 4.27
N LEU A 51 -4.11 8.66 4.40
CA LEU A 51 -5.40 8.04 4.12
C LEU A 51 -6.50 8.50 5.09
N ARG A 52 -6.18 8.70 6.37
CA ARG A 52 -7.13 9.21 7.38
C ARG A 52 -7.57 10.66 7.15
N GLN A 53 -6.90 11.40 6.26
CA GLN A 53 -7.34 12.75 5.86
C GLN A 53 -8.47 12.72 4.83
N ILE A 54 -8.74 11.57 4.20
CA ILE A 54 -9.83 11.41 3.24
C ILE A 54 -11.14 11.30 4.03
N PRO A 55 -12.10 12.22 3.82
CA PRO A 55 -13.38 12.15 4.52
C PRO A 55 -14.14 10.87 4.15
N ASP A 56 -14.88 10.32 5.12
CA ASP A 56 -15.75 9.15 4.97
C ASP A 56 -15.02 7.84 4.56
N LEU A 57 -13.68 7.83 4.62
CA LEU A 57 -12.89 6.63 4.39
C LEU A 57 -12.80 5.81 5.68
N ASP A 58 -13.24 4.56 5.62
CA ASP A 58 -13.06 3.57 6.70
C ASP A 58 -11.76 2.82 6.49
N LEU A 59 -10.72 3.17 7.26
CA LEU A 59 -9.38 2.58 7.15
C LEU A 59 -9.15 1.50 8.20
N ASP A 60 -8.91 0.30 7.72
CA ASP A 60 -8.48 -0.84 8.53
C ASP A 60 -7.08 -1.30 8.11
N ILE A 61 -6.27 -1.73 9.05
CA ILE A 61 -4.88 -2.14 8.82
C ILE A 61 -4.74 -3.64 9.05
N ILE A 62 -4.25 -4.35 8.04
CA ILE A 62 -3.97 -5.78 8.19
C ILE A 62 -2.79 -5.95 9.13
N ASN A 63 -3.03 -6.60 10.25
CA ASN A 63 -1.98 -6.98 11.19
C ASN A 63 -1.25 -8.24 10.71
N SER A 64 -0.53 -8.11 9.60
CA SER A 64 0.28 -9.17 9.00
C SER A 64 1.77 -8.89 9.21
N SER A 65 2.58 -9.94 9.31
CA SER A 65 4.03 -9.81 9.40
C SER A 65 4.65 -9.49 8.04
N CYS A 66 4.48 -10.35 7.07
CA CYS A 66 5.06 -10.26 5.72
C CYS A 66 4.08 -10.79 4.68
N CYS A 67 4.22 -10.32 3.43
CA CYS A 67 3.48 -10.90 2.30
C CYS A 67 4.09 -12.22 1.78
N GLY A 68 5.24 -12.61 2.29
CA GLY A 68 5.96 -13.82 1.87
C GLY A 68 6.91 -13.63 0.67
N MET A 69 6.88 -12.49 0.00
CA MET A 69 7.68 -12.28 -1.21
C MET A 69 9.14 -11.94 -0.93
N ALA A 70 9.42 -11.18 0.14
CA ALA A 70 10.78 -10.79 0.57
C ALA A 70 11.68 -10.39 -0.62
N GLY A 71 11.30 -9.38 -1.35
CA GLY A 71 11.98 -8.97 -2.58
C GLY A 71 11.77 -9.98 -3.71
N ALA A 72 12.81 -10.68 -4.12
CA ALA A 72 12.78 -11.71 -5.17
C ALA A 72 12.47 -13.11 -4.64
N PHE A 73 12.54 -13.34 -3.34
CA PHE A 73 12.43 -14.66 -2.71
C PHE A 73 11.21 -15.46 -3.18
N GLY A 74 10.04 -14.86 -3.16
CA GLY A 74 8.78 -15.53 -3.53
C GLY A 74 8.60 -15.75 -5.04
N TYR A 75 9.47 -15.17 -5.88
CA TYR A 75 9.47 -15.40 -7.34
C TYR A 75 10.29 -16.64 -7.73
N GLU A 76 11.11 -17.15 -6.82
CA GLU A 76 11.91 -18.35 -7.05
C GLU A 76 11.07 -19.61 -6.83
N ALA A 77 11.15 -20.56 -7.78
CA ALA A 77 10.34 -21.78 -7.73
C ALA A 77 10.54 -22.57 -6.44
N GLU A 78 11.78 -22.60 -5.94
CA GLU A 78 12.16 -23.31 -4.71
C GLU A 78 11.49 -22.73 -3.46
N HIS A 79 11.20 -21.42 -3.46
CA HIS A 79 10.64 -20.72 -2.32
C HIS A 79 9.13 -20.44 -2.44
N TYR A 80 8.53 -20.80 -3.56
CA TYR A 80 7.13 -20.49 -3.85
C TYR A 80 6.16 -20.98 -2.77
N GLU A 81 6.27 -22.25 -2.37
CA GLU A 81 5.40 -22.83 -1.34
C GLU A 81 5.57 -22.12 0.01
N THR A 82 6.81 -21.80 0.38
CA THR A 82 7.10 -21.10 1.64
C THR A 82 6.52 -19.66 1.59
N SER A 83 6.68 -18.98 0.47
CA SER A 83 6.13 -17.66 0.23
C SER A 83 4.61 -17.64 0.38
N ILE A 84 3.91 -18.57 -0.24
CA ILE A 84 2.46 -18.70 -0.13
C ILE A 84 2.04 -19.03 1.31
N LYS A 85 2.71 -19.95 2.00
CA LYS A 85 2.41 -20.28 3.40
C LYS A 85 2.55 -19.06 4.31
N MET A 86 3.55 -18.21 4.08
CA MET A 86 3.71 -16.96 4.84
C MET A 86 2.56 -15.97 4.57
N ALA A 87 2.14 -15.83 3.32
CA ALA A 87 1.02 -14.96 2.97
C ALA A 87 -0.32 -15.47 3.52
N GLU A 88 -0.49 -16.79 3.64
CA GLU A 88 -1.68 -17.44 4.17
C GLU A 88 -1.82 -17.34 5.70
N LEU A 89 -0.79 -16.91 6.41
CA LEU A 89 -0.89 -16.71 7.86
C LEU A 89 -1.91 -15.61 8.22
N ASP A 90 -1.83 -14.47 7.56
CA ASP A 90 -2.64 -13.30 7.91
C ASP A 90 -3.15 -12.55 6.69
N LEU A 91 -2.29 -12.33 5.68
CA LEU A 91 -2.57 -11.41 4.58
C LEU A 91 -3.68 -11.91 3.66
N LEU A 92 -3.53 -13.08 3.09
CA LEU A 92 -4.47 -13.61 2.10
C LEU A 92 -5.85 -13.92 2.71
N PRO A 93 -5.96 -14.50 3.92
CA PRO A 93 -7.25 -14.65 4.58
C PRO A 93 -7.95 -13.30 4.80
N ALA A 94 -7.26 -12.30 5.33
CA ALA A 94 -7.83 -10.98 5.54
C ALA A 94 -8.33 -10.32 4.25
N VAL A 95 -7.60 -10.50 3.15
CA VAL A 95 -7.99 -9.96 1.84
C VAL A 95 -9.21 -10.69 1.27
N ARG A 96 -9.30 -12.01 1.45
CA ARG A 96 -10.44 -12.81 0.96
C ARG A 96 -11.71 -12.54 1.76
N ASP A 97 -11.58 -12.35 3.07
CA ASP A 97 -12.69 -12.09 3.98
C ASP A 97 -13.23 -10.66 3.85
N ALA A 98 -12.45 -9.76 3.28
CA ALA A 98 -12.88 -8.39 3.05
C ALA A 98 -13.99 -8.30 2.00
N ASP A 99 -14.96 -7.41 2.23
CA ASP A 99 -16.05 -7.15 1.31
C ASP A 99 -15.54 -6.85 -0.11
N LYS A 100 -16.34 -7.23 -1.12
CA LYS A 100 -15.95 -7.03 -2.54
C LYS A 100 -15.69 -5.56 -2.88
N ASP A 101 -16.42 -4.66 -2.24
CA ASP A 101 -16.30 -3.20 -2.43
C ASP A 101 -15.16 -2.58 -1.65
N CYS A 102 -14.50 -3.34 -0.77
CA CYS A 102 -13.35 -2.91 -0.02
C CYS A 102 -12.13 -2.74 -0.94
N LEU A 103 -11.47 -1.60 -0.86
CA LEU A 103 -10.22 -1.34 -1.57
C LEU A 103 -9.05 -1.98 -0.80
N ILE A 104 -8.26 -2.78 -1.50
CA ILE A 104 -7.03 -3.34 -0.93
C ILE A 104 -5.87 -2.43 -1.32
N VAL A 105 -5.10 -1.97 -0.35
CA VAL A 105 -3.97 -1.06 -0.57
C VAL A 105 -2.68 -1.68 -0.08
N ALA A 106 -1.69 -1.70 -0.95
CA ALA A 106 -0.34 -2.16 -0.64
C ALA A 106 0.69 -1.42 -1.51
N ASP A 107 1.67 -0.77 -0.89
CA ASP A 107 2.66 0.03 -1.63
C ASP A 107 3.74 -0.83 -2.27
N GLY A 108 4.09 -1.97 -1.69
CA GLY A 108 5.07 -2.89 -2.26
C GLY A 108 4.57 -3.57 -3.53
N THR A 109 5.34 -3.50 -4.62
CA THR A 109 4.99 -4.17 -5.89
C THR A 109 4.86 -5.68 -5.72
N SER A 110 5.80 -6.31 -5.02
CA SER A 110 5.76 -7.75 -4.72
C SER A 110 4.55 -8.11 -3.84
N CYS A 111 4.18 -7.26 -2.88
CA CYS A 111 2.98 -7.45 -2.07
C CYS A 111 1.72 -7.44 -2.94
N ARG A 112 1.61 -6.49 -3.89
CA ARG A 112 0.46 -6.45 -4.82
C ARG A 112 0.38 -7.67 -5.72
N HIS A 113 1.51 -8.18 -6.21
CA HIS A 113 1.55 -9.43 -6.98
C HIS A 113 1.07 -10.61 -6.14
N GLN A 114 1.58 -10.76 -4.92
CA GLN A 114 1.18 -11.84 -4.02
C GLN A 114 -0.31 -11.81 -3.70
N ILE A 115 -0.86 -10.61 -3.43
CA ILE A 115 -2.29 -10.44 -3.20
C ILE A 115 -3.10 -10.84 -4.43
N SER A 116 -2.68 -10.39 -5.61
CA SER A 116 -3.35 -10.72 -6.87
C SER A 116 -3.36 -12.23 -7.13
N ASP A 117 -2.22 -12.86 -7.00
CA ASP A 117 -2.05 -14.29 -7.29
C ASP A 117 -2.76 -15.17 -6.27
N GLY A 118 -2.68 -14.82 -4.98
CA GLY A 118 -3.23 -15.63 -3.90
C GLY A 118 -4.72 -15.39 -3.60
N SER A 119 -5.28 -14.22 -3.94
CA SER A 119 -6.67 -13.89 -3.65
C SER A 119 -7.51 -13.55 -4.87
N GLN A 120 -6.90 -13.40 -6.04
CA GLN A 120 -7.51 -12.91 -7.27
C GLN A 120 -8.14 -11.50 -7.14
N ARG A 121 -7.73 -10.75 -6.12
CA ARG A 121 -8.12 -9.36 -5.91
C ARG A 121 -7.00 -8.43 -6.30
N LYS A 122 -7.36 -7.30 -6.92
CA LYS A 122 -6.41 -6.26 -7.29
C LYS A 122 -6.10 -5.40 -6.06
N ALA A 123 -4.83 -5.30 -5.69
CA ALA A 123 -4.37 -4.33 -4.72
C ALA A 123 -3.89 -3.05 -5.43
N LEU A 124 -4.19 -1.91 -4.83
CA LEU A 124 -3.83 -0.59 -5.33
C LEU A 124 -2.60 -0.06 -4.57
N HIS A 125 -1.84 0.81 -5.22
CA HIS A 125 -0.87 1.65 -4.53
C HIS A 125 -1.60 2.83 -3.87
N VAL A 126 -1.09 3.35 -2.75
CA VAL A 126 -1.71 4.50 -2.07
C VAL A 126 -1.95 5.68 -3.00
N VAL A 127 -1.04 5.96 -3.92
CA VAL A 127 -1.17 7.04 -4.92
C VAL A 127 -2.41 6.88 -5.80
N GLN A 128 -2.82 5.64 -6.12
CA GLN A 128 -4.03 5.39 -6.90
C GLN A 128 -5.30 5.73 -6.12
N VAL A 129 -5.29 5.51 -4.80
CA VAL A 129 -6.41 5.94 -3.94
C VAL A 129 -6.45 7.45 -3.83
N LEU A 130 -5.29 8.11 -3.72
CA LEU A 130 -5.22 9.58 -3.71
C LEU A 130 -5.71 10.17 -5.02
N ASP A 131 -5.39 9.58 -6.16
CA ASP A 131 -5.85 10.01 -7.48
C ASP A 131 -7.39 9.96 -7.60
N MET A 132 -8.05 9.03 -6.90
CA MET A 132 -9.51 8.93 -6.87
C MET A 132 -10.20 10.09 -6.12
N VAL A 133 -9.48 10.76 -5.22
CA VAL A 133 -10.01 11.80 -4.32
C VAL A 133 -9.45 13.19 -4.60
N LEU A 134 -8.56 13.31 -5.55
CA LEU A 134 -8.04 14.59 -6.04
C LEU A 134 -8.80 15.00 -7.30
N GLU A 135 -9.41 16.18 -7.28
CA GLU A 135 -9.99 16.83 -8.44
C GLU A 135 -8.92 17.54 -9.31
#